data_d139374f91486e8627e0d082023bf827
#
_entry.id   d139374f91486e8627e0d082023bf827
#
_cell.length_a   1.000
_cell.length_b   1.000
_cell.length_c   1.000
_cell.angle_alpha   90.00
_cell.angle_beta   90.00
_cell.angle_gamma   90.00
#
_symmetry.space_group_name_H-M   'P 1'
#
loop_
_entity.id
_entity.type
_entity.pdbx_description
1 polymer ?
#
loop_
_entity_poly.entity_id
_entity_poly.type
_entity_poly.pdbx_seq_one_letter_code
_entity_poly.pdbx_strand_id
1 'polypeptide(L)'
;YSAYKTLRDETPVYQDPKTGFFIVTRYDYVRELLLDTENFSSSFGAAAQKAESNINTDHVKQGVKLFEEKGWLPSPTLAGRDNPNHKEMRTIFDKAFRPGKIKELEGVVEKTAYDLIESFIENGSCDWVKEFSIPLPLKIIGIQMGIKNEEDLWKIKISTDAFFHRIGMMLTKEEELEAIEKEIEGQHYFQPIFERLRKKPDDSLLSELVNTVIEEWGRPLNDNELHAEMMADTFVGGSETTTNAISAGIRLLIENPDAWVQLKSNPDKYLKVFVEEVLRLESPVQSLMRTTSRDVDFHGIKMPEGSVVNVRYAAANRDERAFENPDKINLERKKAGSHMAFGSGTHHCLGAPLARRELWWSFKAVTDKFKSMSFSEGKNDFKHHPHYLLRALKELHIDFEVE
;
A
#
# COMPACT_ATOMS: atom_id res chain seq x y z
N TYR A 1 -16.58 6.97 -7.06
CA TYR A 1 -17.28 5.95 -6.23
C TYR A 1 -18.70 5.65 -6.70
N SER A 2 -19.41 6.57 -7.39
CA SER A 2 -20.77 6.31 -7.92
C SER A 2 -20.82 5.06 -8.82
N ALA A 3 -19.85 4.88 -9.72
CA ALA A 3 -19.76 3.71 -10.57
C ALA A 3 -19.64 2.38 -9.76
N TYR A 4 -18.99 2.41 -8.60
CA TYR A 4 -18.91 1.23 -7.75
C TYR A 4 -20.25 0.85 -7.15
N LYS A 5 -21.11 1.83 -6.85
CA LYS A 5 -22.48 1.54 -6.38
C LYS A 5 -23.27 0.82 -7.46
N THR A 6 -23.25 1.32 -8.68
CA THR A 6 -23.92 0.66 -9.82
C THR A 6 -23.42 -0.76 -10.01
N LEU A 7 -22.09 -0.97 -10.00
CA LEU A 7 -21.52 -2.30 -10.12
C LEU A 7 -21.96 -3.25 -8.98
N ARG A 8 -21.94 -2.78 -7.72
CA ARG A 8 -22.37 -3.60 -6.59
C ARG A 8 -23.83 -4.02 -6.67
N ASP A 9 -24.69 -3.15 -7.19
CA ASP A 9 -26.13 -3.38 -7.22
C ASP A 9 -26.59 -4.19 -8.43
N GLU A 10 -26.02 -3.91 -9.60
CA GLU A 10 -26.49 -4.48 -10.87
C GLU A 10 -25.62 -5.62 -11.39
N THR A 11 -24.29 -5.50 -11.25
CA THR A 11 -23.33 -6.47 -11.80
C THR A 11 -22.12 -6.63 -10.85
N PRO A 12 -22.31 -7.25 -9.66
CA PRO A 12 -21.26 -7.33 -8.62
C PRO A 12 -20.04 -8.12 -9.05
N VAL A 13 -20.16 -8.93 -10.08
CA VAL A 13 -19.08 -9.58 -10.83
C VAL A 13 -19.22 -9.12 -12.29
N TYR A 14 -18.37 -8.22 -12.71
CA TYR A 14 -18.41 -7.58 -14.05
C TYR A 14 -17.17 -7.96 -14.85
N GLN A 15 -17.36 -8.37 -16.10
CA GLN A 15 -16.24 -8.54 -17.01
C GLN A 15 -16.07 -7.28 -17.85
N ASP A 16 -14.93 -6.61 -17.71
CA ASP A 16 -14.60 -5.44 -18.50
C ASP A 16 -14.31 -5.85 -19.96
N PRO A 17 -15.07 -5.36 -20.94
CA PRO A 17 -14.91 -5.76 -22.34
C PRO A 17 -13.61 -5.26 -22.98
N LYS A 18 -12.93 -4.27 -22.36
CA LYS A 18 -11.67 -3.71 -22.88
C LYS A 18 -10.46 -4.51 -22.43
N THR A 19 -10.42 -4.86 -21.16
CA THR A 19 -9.28 -5.58 -20.55
C THR A 19 -9.52 -7.08 -20.47
N GLY A 20 -10.77 -7.53 -20.53
CA GLY A 20 -11.16 -8.90 -20.25
C GLY A 20 -11.13 -9.26 -18.75
N PHE A 21 -10.74 -8.34 -17.89
CA PHE A 21 -10.65 -8.57 -16.45
C PHE A 21 -12.04 -8.71 -15.82
N PHE A 22 -12.17 -9.64 -14.89
CA PHE A 22 -13.33 -9.70 -14.02
C PHE A 22 -13.14 -8.75 -12.84
N ILE A 23 -14.15 -7.95 -12.52
CA ILE A 23 -14.13 -6.97 -11.44
C ILE A 23 -15.16 -7.39 -10.39
N VAL A 24 -14.70 -7.65 -9.17
CA VAL A 24 -15.57 -8.06 -8.04
C VAL A 24 -15.69 -6.92 -7.05
N THR A 25 -16.92 -6.50 -6.72
CA THR A 25 -17.18 -5.23 -6.00
C THR A 25 -17.95 -5.37 -4.69
N ARG A 26 -18.82 -6.39 -4.52
CA ARG A 26 -19.61 -6.58 -3.27
C ARG A 26 -18.73 -7.06 -2.14
N TYR A 27 -19.01 -6.61 -0.93
CA TYR A 27 -18.24 -6.94 0.27
C TYR A 27 -18.18 -8.45 0.55
N ASP A 28 -19.31 -9.13 0.51
CA ASP A 28 -19.38 -10.58 0.73
C ASP A 28 -18.61 -11.37 -0.34
N TYR A 29 -18.73 -10.98 -1.62
CA TYR A 29 -18.02 -11.62 -2.73
C TYR A 29 -16.53 -11.37 -2.68
N VAL A 30 -16.10 -10.13 -2.38
CA VAL A 30 -14.68 -9.80 -2.18
C VAL A 30 -14.09 -10.63 -1.05
N ARG A 31 -14.81 -10.75 0.07
CA ARG A 31 -14.36 -11.54 1.21
C ARG A 31 -14.28 -13.03 0.88
N GLU A 32 -15.29 -13.59 0.22
CA GLU A 32 -15.33 -14.99 -0.23
C GLU A 32 -14.12 -15.30 -1.12
N LEU A 33 -13.91 -14.49 -2.15
CA LEU A 33 -12.82 -14.63 -3.11
C LEU A 33 -11.44 -14.59 -2.41
N LEU A 34 -11.23 -13.68 -1.47
CA LEU A 34 -9.96 -13.56 -0.74
C LEU A 34 -9.67 -14.75 0.18
N LEU A 35 -10.69 -15.48 0.60
CA LEU A 35 -10.55 -16.68 1.43
C LEU A 35 -10.39 -17.96 0.61
N ASP A 36 -10.78 -17.92 -0.66
CA ASP A 36 -10.69 -19.07 -1.58
C ASP A 36 -9.37 -19.07 -2.35
N THR A 37 -8.31 -19.46 -1.67
CA THR A 37 -6.96 -19.55 -2.24
C THR A 37 -6.74 -20.73 -3.18
N GLU A 38 -7.67 -21.68 -3.24
CA GLU A 38 -7.61 -22.81 -4.17
C GLU A 38 -8.02 -22.40 -5.58
N ASN A 39 -9.04 -21.56 -5.68
CA ASN A 39 -9.58 -21.08 -6.95
C ASN A 39 -8.95 -19.76 -7.40
N PHE A 40 -8.47 -18.91 -6.47
CA PHE A 40 -7.97 -17.58 -6.75
C PHE A 40 -6.54 -17.38 -6.24
N SER A 41 -5.58 -17.57 -7.13
CA SER A 41 -4.14 -17.43 -6.89
C SER A 41 -3.73 -15.95 -6.75
N SER A 42 -2.78 -15.67 -5.87
CA SER A 42 -2.09 -14.40 -5.75
C SER A 42 -0.94 -14.25 -6.76
N SER A 43 -0.55 -15.32 -7.43
CA SER A 43 0.53 -15.35 -8.42
C SER A 43 0.10 -14.66 -9.74
N PHE A 44 -0.05 -13.35 -9.66
CA PHE A 44 -0.47 -12.52 -10.79
C PHE A 44 0.57 -12.49 -11.93
N GLY A 45 1.85 -12.60 -11.61
CA GLY A 45 2.93 -12.51 -12.60
C GLY A 45 2.83 -13.51 -13.75
N ALA A 46 2.42 -14.76 -13.48
CA ALA A 46 2.23 -15.78 -14.51
C ALA A 46 1.05 -15.48 -15.45
N ALA A 47 -0.02 -14.89 -14.89
CA ALA A 47 -1.20 -14.50 -15.68
C ALA A 47 -0.96 -13.21 -16.46
N ALA A 48 -0.26 -12.25 -15.87
CA ALA A 48 0.17 -11.05 -16.57
C ALA A 48 1.05 -11.42 -17.77
N GLN A 49 2.03 -12.29 -17.60
CA GLN A 49 2.87 -12.78 -18.71
C GLN A 49 2.04 -13.49 -19.80
N LYS A 50 1.00 -14.24 -19.42
CA LYS A 50 0.12 -14.91 -20.39
C LYS A 50 -0.83 -13.93 -21.07
N ALA A 51 -1.33 -12.91 -20.37
CA ALA A 51 -2.14 -11.84 -20.96
C ALA A 51 -1.29 -10.92 -21.85
N GLU A 52 -0.08 -10.60 -21.43
CA GLU A 52 0.90 -9.83 -22.20
C GLU A 52 1.41 -10.55 -23.43
N SER A 53 1.42 -11.90 -23.46
CA SER A 53 1.75 -12.65 -24.68
C SER A 53 0.77 -12.41 -25.84
N ASN A 54 -0.41 -11.86 -25.57
CA ASN A 54 -1.41 -11.49 -26.55
C ASN A 54 -1.42 -9.99 -26.91
N ILE A 55 -0.63 -9.15 -26.18
CA ILE A 55 -0.43 -7.73 -26.46
C ILE A 55 0.98 -7.59 -27.03
N ASN A 56 1.18 -6.76 -28.03
CA ASN A 56 2.48 -6.58 -28.70
C ASN A 56 3.57 -6.20 -27.69
N THR A 57 4.44 -7.16 -27.37
CA THR A 57 5.27 -7.25 -26.16
C THR A 57 6.71 -6.76 -26.34
N ASP A 58 7.01 -5.98 -27.38
CA ASP A 58 8.40 -5.57 -27.64
C ASP A 58 8.98 -4.71 -26.51
N HIS A 59 8.17 -3.82 -25.87
CA HIS A 59 8.61 -3.03 -24.75
C HIS A 59 8.80 -3.87 -23.47
N VAL A 60 7.95 -4.89 -23.24
CA VAL A 60 8.09 -5.83 -22.12
C VAL A 60 9.41 -6.60 -22.26
N LYS A 61 9.71 -7.09 -23.47
CA LYS A 61 11.00 -7.74 -23.76
C LYS A 61 12.19 -6.80 -23.56
N GLN A 62 12.04 -5.53 -23.96
CA GLN A 62 13.07 -4.51 -23.71
C GLN A 62 13.27 -4.27 -22.22
N GLY A 63 12.18 -4.19 -21.43
CA GLY A 63 12.24 -4.06 -19.98
C GLY A 63 12.94 -5.25 -19.31
N VAL A 64 12.58 -6.48 -19.69
CA VAL A 64 13.28 -7.69 -19.20
C VAL A 64 14.76 -7.65 -19.55
N LYS A 65 15.11 -7.29 -20.79
CA LYS A 65 16.50 -7.16 -21.22
C LYS A 65 17.29 -6.12 -20.42
N LEU A 66 16.67 -4.99 -20.04
CA LEU A 66 17.31 -3.99 -19.18
C LEU A 66 17.65 -4.59 -17.81
N PHE A 67 16.74 -5.34 -17.19
CA PHE A 67 17.02 -6.02 -15.93
C PHE A 67 18.12 -7.10 -16.10
N GLU A 68 18.10 -7.88 -17.17
CA GLU A 68 19.14 -8.88 -17.44
C GLU A 68 20.53 -8.28 -17.63
N GLU A 69 20.63 -7.16 -18.35
CA GLU A 69 21.91 -6.54 -18.68
C GLU A 69 22.46 -5.62 -17.61
N LYS A 70 21.57 -4.94 -16.85
CA LYS A 70 21.96 -3.86 -15.94
C LYS A 70 21.61 -4.09 -14.49
N GLY A 71 20.75 -5.04 -14.14
CA GLY A 71 20.22 -5.21 -12.80
C GLY A 71 19.91 -6.65 -12.43
N TRP A 72 18.85 -6.84 -11.67
CA TRP A 72 18.34 -8.15 -11.22
C TRP A 72 16.91 -8.34 -11.69
N LEU A 73 16.61 -9.55 -12.17
CA LEU A 73 15.29 -9.88 -12.72
C LEU A 73 14.18 -9.78 -11.69
N PRO A 74 13.01 -9.28 -12.08
CA PRO A 74 11.83 -9.33 -11.23
C PRO A 74 11.54 -10.75 -10.73
N SER A 75 11.18 -10.88 -9.47
CA SER A 75 10.85 -12.14 -8.83
C SER A 75 9.53 -12.01 -8.06
N PRO A 76 8.75 -13.09 -7.90
CA PRO A 76 7.56 -13.05 -7.05
C PRO A 76 7.92 -12.65 -5.63
N THR A 77 7.24 -11.62 -5.10
CA THR A 77 7.36 -11.17 -3.71
C THR A 77 6.47 -12.00 -2.80
N LEU A 78 6.51 -11.73 -1.49
CA LEU A 78 5.61 -12.35 -0.52
C LEU A 78 4.15 -12.21 -0.94
N ALA A 79 3.72 -11.02 -1.36
CA ALA A 79 2.34 -10.76 -1.78
C ALA A 79 1.94 -11.50 -3.06
N GLY A 80 2.91 -11.85 -3.92
CA GLY A 80 2.72 -12.53 -5.20
C GLY A 80 2.93 -14.05 -5.15
N ARG A 81 2.99 -14.67 -3.97
CA ARG A 81 3.19 -16.12 -3.81
C ARG A 81 1.94 -16.78 -3.24
N ASP A 82 1.71 -18.03 -3.61
CA ASP A 82 0.71 -18.89 -2.99
C ASP A 82 1.34 -19.87 -2.00
N ASN A 83 0.51 -20.53 -1.18
CA ASN A 83 0.97 -21.59 -0.31
C ASN A 83 1.45 -22.82 -1.13
N PRO A 84 2.49 -23.53 -0.70
CA PRO A 84 3.17 -23.38 0.61
C PRO A 84 4.18 -22.22 0.66
N ASN A 85 4.73 -21.78 -0.47
CA ASN A 85 5.83 -20.83 -0.54
C ASN A 85 5.54 -19.48 0.18
N HIS A 86 4.28 -18.98 0.08
CA HIS A 86 3.85 -17.80 0.81
C HIS A 86 4.00 -17.98 2.32
N LYS A 87 3.45 -19.08 2.86
CA LYS A 87 3.50 -19.37 4.30
C LYS A 87 4.93 -19.50 4.82
N GLU A 88 5.77 -20.18 4.06
CA GLU A 88 7.18 -20.41 4.38
C GLU A 88 7.95 -19.10 4.44
N MET A 89 7.84 -18.28 3.40
CA MET A 89 8.49 -16.98 3.33
C MET A 89 7.95 -15.99 4.38
N ARG A 90 6.64 -15.99 4.63
CA ARG A 90 5.99 -15.11 5.62
C ARG A 90 6.58 -15.24 7.02
N THR A 91 7.10 -16.41 7.40
CA THR A 91 7.69 -16.64 8.72
C THR A 91 8.85 -15.68 9.05
N ILE A 92 9.59 -15.21 8.03
CA ILE A 92 10.68 -14.24 8.21
C ILE A 92 10.09 -12.89 8.63
N PHE A 93 9.09 -12.44 7.90
CA PHE A 93 8.47 -11.14 8.12
C PHE A 93 7.65 -11.07 9.42
N ASP A 94 6.94 -12.14 9.77
CA ASP A 94 6.10 -12.20 10.98
C ASP A 94 6.90 -11.87 12.26
N LYS A 95 8.20 -12.19 12.28
CA LYS A 95 9.08 -11.86 13.41
C LYS A 95 9.24 -10.34 13.58
N ALA A 96 9.38 -9.61 12.46
CA ALA A 96 9.60 -8.16 12.48
C ALA A 96 8.33 -7.37 12.81
N PHE A 97 7.16 -7.90 12.46
CA PHE A 97 5.86 -7.24 12.68
C PHE A 97 5.08 -7.77 13.90
N ARG A 98 5.72 -8.60 14.76
CA ARG A 98 5.10 -9.04 16.01
C ARG A 98 4.81 -7.88 16.96
N PRO A 99 3.79 -7.98 17.81
CA PRO A 99 3.35 -6.89 18.69
C PRO A 99 4.46 -6.24 19.53
N GLY A 100 5.43 -7.02 20.00
CA GLY A 100 6.59 -6.50 20.76
C GLY A 100 7.44 -5.55 19.93
N LYS A 101 7.75 -5.90 18.68
CA LYS A 101 8.54 -5.04 17.78
C LYS A 101 7.79 -3.77 17.38
N ILE A 102 6.50 -3.86 17.12
CA ILE A 102 5.66 -2.68 16.85
C ILE A 102 5.66 -1.73 18.07
N LYS A 103 5.58 -2.28 19.28
CA LYS A 103 5.65 -1.49 20.50
C LYS A 103 7.01 -0.79 20.70
N GLU A 104 8.10 -1.44 20.33
CA GLU A 104 9.46 -0.83 20.33
C GLU A 104 9.54 0.38 19.38
N LEU A 105 8.86 0.31 18.23
CA LEU A 105 8.81 1.40 17.25
C LEU A 105 7.88 2.55 17.64
N GLU A 106 6.94 2.32 18.53
CA GLU A 106 5.88 3.29 18.83
C GLU A 106 6.42 4.65 19.25
N GLY A 107 7.40 4.70 20.15
CA GLY A 107 8.05 5.95 20.56
C GLY A 107 8.80 6.67 19.44
N VAL A 108 9.30 5.92 18.46
CA VAL A 108 9.94 6.49 17.26
C VAL A 108 8.89 7.09 16.34
N VAL A 109 7.76 6.40 16.13
CA VAL A 109 6.64 6.91 15.32
C VAL A 109 6.09 8.19 15.93
N GLU A 110 5.81 8.18 17.24
CA GLU A 110 5.38 9.36 18.00
C GLU A 110 6.33 10.53 17.79
N LYS A 111 7.61 10.34 18.15
CA LYS A 111 8.61 11.39 18.01
C LYS A 111 8.69 11.93 16.59
N THR A 112 8.70 11.05 15.59
CA THR A 112 8.81 11.46 14.19
C THR A 112 7.60 12.29 13.77
N ALA A 113 6.38 11.93 14.20
CA ALA A 113 5.17 12.69 13.87
C ALA A 113 5.21 14.11 14.44
N TYR A 114 5.62 14.26 15.70
CA TYR A 114 5.75 15.60 16.31
C TYR A 114 6.90 16.40 15.71
N ASP A 115 8.07 15.81 15.50
CA ASP A 115 9.23 16.51 14.88
C ASP A 115 8.88 17.04 13.49
N LEU A 116 8.12 16.29 12.69
CA LEU A 116 7.69 16.74 11.36
C LEU A 116 6.74 17.94 11.43
N ILE A 117 5.76 17.91 12.34
CA ILE A 117 4.87 19.07 12.54
C ILE A 117 5.67 20.29 12.99
N GLU A 118 6.56 20.14 13.97
CA GLU A 118 7.40 21.23 14.48
C GLU A 118 8.29 21.85 13.38
N SER A 119 8.66 21.09 12.34
CA SER A 119 9.51 21.60 11.26
C SER A 119 8.83 22.67 10.38
N PHE A 120 7.50 22.70 10.32
CA PHE A 120 6.75 23.66 9.50
C PHE A 120 5.66 24.43 10.30
N ILE A 121 5.50 24.19 11.59
CA ILE A 121 4.41 24.76 12.40
C ILE A 121 4.40 26.28 12.40
N GLU A 122 5.56 26.92 12.40
CA GLU A 122 5.74 28.37 12.39
C GLU A 122 5.27 29.00 11.06
N ASN A 123 5.14 28.21 9.99
CA ASN A 123 4.75 28.72 8.68
C ASN A 123 3.23 28.96 8.58
N GLY A 124 2.41 28.38 9.48
CA GLY A 124 0.96 28.43 9.42
C GLY A 124 0.32 27.74 8.20
N SER A 125 1.14 27.14 7.35
CA SER A 125 0.71 26.40 6.14
C SER A 125 1.79 25.41 5.69
N CYS A 126 1.39 24.36 4.97
CA CYS A 126 2.33 23.40 4.40
C CYS A 126 1.73 22.66 3.19
N ASP A 127 2.58 22.00 2.40
CA ASP A 127 2.17 20.87 1.57
C ASP A 127 2.21 19.61 2.42
N TRP A 128 1.04 19.21 2.94
CA TRP A 128 0.91 18.09 3.87
C TRP A 128 1.41 16.77 3.30
N VAL A 129 1.27 16.55 1.99
CA VAL A 129 1.80 15.34 1.33
C VAL A 129 3.31 15.31 1.43
N LYS A 130 3.97 16.39 1.00
CA LYS A 130 5.42 16.48 0.88
C LYS A 130 6.11 16.61 2.23
N GLU A 131 5.54 17.42 3.13
CA GLU A 131 6.21 17.80 4.37
C GLU A 131 5.90 16.88 5.55
N PHE A 132 4.79 16.11 5.46
CA PHE A 132 4.41 15.19 6.54
C PHE A 132 4.14 13.77 6.05
N SER A 133 3.19 13.58 5.09
CA SER A 133 2.67 12.25 4.77
C SER A 133 3.71 11.31 4.16
N ILE A 134 4.59 11.82 3.31
CA ILE A 134 5.71 11.05 2.71
C ILE A 134 6.81 10.79 3.74
N PRO A 135 7.36 11.82 4.45
CA PRO A 135 8.51 11.63 5.33
C PRO A 135 8.27 10.65 6.48
N LEU A 136 7.06 10.64 7.08
CA LEU A 136 6.81 9.81 8.26
C LEU A 136 6.97 8.32 7.97
N PRO A 137 6.17 7.67 7.10
CA PRO A 137 6.31 6.23 6.86
C PRO A 137 7.65 5.87 6.19
N LEU A 138 8.19 6.75 5.35
CA LEU A 138 9.50 6.53 4.73
C LEU A 138 10.62 6.44 5.78
N LYS A 139 10.62 7.31 6.80
CA LYS A 139 11.58 7.25 7.92
C LYS A 139 11.37 5.99 8.76
N ILE A 140 10.13 5.62 9.04
CA ILE A 140 9.83 4.44 9.88
C ILE A 140 10.28 3.14 9.20
N ILE A 141 9.94 2.93 7.93
CA ILE A 141 10.40 1.73 7.21
C ILE A 141 11.92 1.73 7.05
N GLY A 142 12.54 2.90 6.79
CA GLY A 142 13.99 3.04 6.74
C GLY A 142 14.66 2.58 8.03
N ILE A 143 14.15 2.98 9.19
CA ILE A 143 14.67 2.56 10.50
C ILE A 143 14.56 1.04 10.67
N GLN A 144 13.43 0.42 10.30
CA GLN A 144 13.27 -1.04 10.34
C GLN A 144 14.29 -1.76 9.45
N MET A 145 14.59 -1.18 8.29
CA MET A 145 15.56 -1.73 7.33
C MET A 145 17.01 -1.40 7.68
N GLY A 146 17.26 -0.64 8.76
CA GLY A 146 18.60 -0.23 9.17
C GLY A 146 19.20 0.90 8.34
N ILE A 147 18.38 1.61 7.56
CA ILE A 147 18.76 2.77 6.74
C ILE A 147 18.40 4.04 7.51
N LYS A 148 19.41 4.77 7.96
CA LYS A 148 19.24 5.93 8.85
C LYS A 148 19.55 7.27 8.17
N ASN A 149 20.23 7.23 7.01
CA ASN A 149 20.58 8.44 6.28
C ASN A 149 19.37 8.93 5.49
N GLU A 150 18.98 10.18 5.70
CA GLU A 150 17.82 10.77 5.04
C GLU A 150 18.02 10.92 3.51
N GLU A 151 19.23 11.28 3.07
CA GLU A 151 19.56 11.36 1.64
C GLU A 151 19.37 10.00 0.94
N ASP A 152 19.77 8.92 1.60
CA ASP A 152 19.61 7.56 1.08
C ASP A 152 18.13 7.16 1.01
N LEU A 153 17.33 7.55 2.00
CA LEU A 153 15.89 7.31 1.97
C LEU A 153 15.20 8.00 0.78
N TRP A 154 15.63 9.22 0.45
CA TRP A 154 15.10 9.92 -0.72
C TRP A 154 15.56 9.30 -2.05
N LYS A 155 16.78 8.77 -2.14
CA LYS A 155 17.23 7.98 -3.31
C LYS A 155 16.38 6.74 -3.49
N ILE A 156 16.12 6.00 -2.40
CA ILE A 156 15.22 4.84 -2.41
C ILE A 156 13.82 5.26 -2.85
N LYS A 157 13.31 6.39 -2.31
CA LYS A 157 11.98 6.92 -2.67
C LYS A 157 11.84 7.14 -4.17
N ILE A 158 12.84 7.72 -4.84
CA ILE A 158 12.83 7.93 -6.30
C ILE A 158 12.67 6.61 -7.05
N SER A 159 13.41 5.57 -6.64
CA SER A 159 13.34 4.26 -7.28
C SER A 159 12.02 3.53 -6.99
N THR A 160 11.51 3.66 -5.77
CA THR A 160 10.23 3.05 -5.39
C THR A 160 9.03 3.79 -5.98
N ASP A 161 9.12 5.10 -6.22
CA ASP A 161 8.13 5.85 -6.99
C ASP A 161 8.05 5.38 -8.44
N ALA A 162 9.20 5.09 -9.05
CA ALA A 162 9.24 4.54 -10.39
C ALA A 162 8.53 3.17 -10.45
N PHE A 163 8.82 2.27 -9.50
CA PHE A 163 8.10 1.01 -9.36
C PHE A 163 6.60 1.23 -9.11
N PHE A 164 6.23 2.13 -8.19
CA PHE A 164 4.84 2.48 -7.90
C PHE A 164 4.09 2.90 -9.18
N HIS A 165 4.65 3.79 -9.97
CA HIS A 165 4.01 4.23 -11.21
C HIS A 165 3.90 3.11 -12.24
N ARG A 166 4.92 2.25 -12.35
CA ARG A 166 4.93 1.12 -13.28
C ARG A 166 3.85 0.10 -12.96
N ILE A 167 3.68 -0.30 -11.70
CA ILE A 167 2.61 -1.22 -11.31
C ILE A 167 1.20 -0.59 -11.43
N GLY A 168 1.13 0.72 -11.60
CA GLY A 168 -0.10 1.46 -11.85
C GLY A 168 -0.74 1.20 -13.20
N MET A 169 -0.03 0.56 -14.14
CA MET A 169 -0.49 0.16 -15.48
C MET A 169 -1.02 1.35 -16.34
N MET A 170 -0.50 2.55 -16.12
CA MET A 170 -0.96 3.78 -16.79
C MET A 170 0.17 4.58 -17.44
N LEU A 171 1.39 4.03 -17.49
CA LEU A 171 2.55 4.62 -18.14
C LEU A 171 2.53 4.38 -19.65
N THR A 172 3.13 5.28 -20.41
CA THR A 172 3.53 5.01 -21.79
C THR A 172 4.70 4.01 -21.80
N LYS A 173 5.01 3.47 -22.98
CA LYS A 173 6.14 2.52 -23.14
C LYS A 173 7.48 3.17 -22.77
N GLU A 174 7.66 4.41 -23.14
CA GLU A 174 8.86 5.20 -22.87
C GLU A 174 9.00 5.45 -21.36
N GLU A 175 7.91 5.90 -20.71
CA GLU A 175 7.87 6.12 -19.27
C GLU A 175 8.13 4.82 -18.48
N GLU A 176 7.63 3.67 -18.98
CA GLU A 176 7.87 2.37 -18.35
C GLU A 176 9.35 1.97 -18.38
N LEU A 177 10.05 2.17 -19.53
CA LEU A 177 11.47 1.89 -19.62
C LEU A 177 12.31 2.82 -18.74
N GLU A 178 11.96 4.11 -18.66
CA GLU A 178 12.61 5.05 -17.75
C GLU A 178 12.37 4.65 -16.28
N ALA A 179 11.17 4.17 -15.94
CA ALA A 179 10.88 3.67 -14.60
C ALA A 179 11.73 2.45 -14.24
N ILE A 180 11.91 1.51 -15.19
CA ILE A 180 12.77 0.33 -15.01
C ILE A 180 14.23 0.76 -14.75
N GLU A 181 14.76 1.75 -15.47
CA GLU A 181 16.12 2.24 -15.21
C GLU A 181 16.28 2.79 -13.80
N LYS A 182 15.31 3.56 -13.31
CA LYS A 182 15.30 4.05 -11.91
C LYS A 182 15.17 2.92 -10.88
N GLU A 183 14.39 1.88 -11.16
CA GLU A 183 14.33 0.69 -10.30
C GLU A 183 15.68 -0.02 -10.23
N ILE A 184 16.38 -0.15 -11.35
CA ILE A 184 17.72 -0.73 -11.41
C ILE A 184 18.73 0.09 -10.60
N GLU A 185 18.64 1.44 -10.61
CA GLU A 185 19.44 2.29 -9.73
C GLU A 185 19.22 1.96 -8.25
N GLY A 186 17.96 1.74 -7.85
CA GLY A 186 17.61 1.28 -6.50
C GLY A 186 18.17 -0.12 -6.17
N GLN A 187 18.16 -1.03 -7.14
CA GLN A 187 18.77 -2.35 -6.97
C GLN A 187 20.29 -2.21 -6.72
N HIS A 188 20.98 -1.37 -7.46
CA HIS A 188 22.42 -1.10 -7.25
C HIS A 188 22.71 -0.43 -5.92
N TYR A 189 21.78 0.36 -5.38
CA TYR A 189 21.92 0.89 -4.02
C TYR A 189 21.85 -0.23 -2.97
N PHE A 190 20.95 -1.20 -3.10
CA PHE A 190 20.77 -2.27 -2.13
C PHE A 190 21.84 -3.37 -2.20
N GLN A 191 22.39 -3.68 -3.36
CA GLN A 191 23.29 -4.82 -3.54
C GLN A 191 24.51 -4.80 -2.60
N PRO A 192 25.25 -3.69 -2.45
CA PRO A 192 26.37 -3.63 -1.50
C PRO A 192 25.93 -3.81 -0.04
N ILE A 193 24.72 -3.42 0.29
CA ILE A 193 24.13 -3.60 1.63
C ILE A 193 23.88 -5.09 1.88
N PHE A 194 23.31 -5.81 0.93
CA PHE A 194 23.10 -7.26 1.03
C PHE A 194 24.44 -8.00 1.22
N GLU A 195 25.46 -7.67 0.43
CA GLU A 195 26.79 -8.27 0.54
C GLU A 195 27.46 -7.99 1.89
N ARG A 196 27.30 -6.77 2.41
CA ARG A 196 27.77 -6.39 3.74
C ARG A 196 27.06 -7.19 4.83
N LEU A 197 25.71 -7.29 4.77
CA LEU A 197 24.91 -7.98 5.77
C LEU A 197 25.13 -9.50 5.77
N ARG A 198 25.46 -10.11 4.63
CA ARG A 198 25.88 -11.53 4.56
C ARG A 198 27.18 -11.77 5.32
N LYS A 199 28.11 -10.81 5.29
CA LYS A 199 29.40 -10.91 5.98
C LYS A 199 29.32 -10.51 7.44
N LYS A 200 28.50 -9.52 7.75
CA LYS A 200 28.34 -8.94 9.08
C LYS A 200 26.88 -8.62 9.34
N PRO A 201 26.08 -9.60 9.82
CA PRO A 201 24.68 -9.38 10.19
C PRO A 201 24.52 -8.32 11.28
N ASP A 202 23.36 -7.65 11.29
CA ASP A 202 22.92 -6.73 12.33
C ASP A 202 21.45 -7.03 12.72
N ASP A 203 20.86 -6.24 13.60
CA ASP A 203 19.52 -6.48 14.13
C ASP A 203 18.40 -5.91 13.23
N SER A 204 18.71 -5.43 12.02
CA SER A 204 17.72 -4.88 11.09
C SER A 204 16.88 -5.98 10.44
N LEU A 205 15.65 -5.64 10.05
CA LEU A 205 14.81 -6.54 9.25
C LEU A 205 15.50 -6.92 7.94
N LEU A 206 16.22 -6.01 7.33
CA LEU A 206 16.97 -6.30 6.10
C LEU A 206 18.03 -7.39 6.33
N SER A 207 18.73 -7.36 7.48
CA SER A 207 19.67 -8.42 7.85
C SER A 207 18.98 -9.77 8.03
N GLU A 208 17.78 -9.80 8.62
CA GLU A 208 16.97 -11.02 8.74
C GLU A 208 16.58 -11.56 7.36
N LEU A 209 16.12 -10.70 6.45
CA LEU A 209 15.74 -11.10 5.08
C LEU A 209 16.91 -11.68 4.28
N VAL A 210 18.08 -11.07 4.42
CA VAL A 210 19.31 -11.49 3.70
C VAL A 210 19.87 -12.83 4.20
N ASN A 211 19.73 -13.13 5.51
CA ASN A 211 20.46 -14.22 6.13
C ASN A 211 19.58 -15.39 6.61
N THR A 212 18.28 -15.22 6.77
CA THR A 212 17.41 -16.29 7.27
C THR A 212 17.24 -17.37 6.22
N VAL A 213 17.67 -18.58 6.52
CA VAL A 213 17.40 -19.77 5.71
C VAL A 213 15.93 -20.15 5.89
N ILE A 214 15.19 -20.24 4.80
CA ILE A 214 13.86 -20.84 4.77
C ILE A 214 14.08 -22.35 4.76
N GLU A 215 13.65 -23.04 5.82
CA GLU A 215 13.97 -24.43 6.05
C GLU A 215 13.55 -25.32 4.88
N GLU A 216 12.34 -25.11 4.38
CA GLU A 216 11.76 -25.87 3.28
C GLU A 216 12.48 -25.62 1.93
N TRP A 217 13.11 -24.46 1.77
CA TRP A 217 13.86 -24.12 0.55
C TRP A 217 15.34 -24.50 0.64
N GLY A 218 15.85 -24.77 1.87
CA GLY A 218 17.25 -25.06 2.14
C GLY A 218 18.20 -23.89 1.83
N ARG A 219 17.66 -22.66 1.66
CA ARG A 219 18.43 -21.45 1.32
C ARG A 219 17.73 -20.18 1.82
N PRO A 220 18.47 -19.08 1.97
CA PRO A 220 17.87 -17.76 2.13
C PRO A 220 17.29 -17.25 0.80
N LEU A 221 16.70 -16.07 0.82
CA LEU A 221 16.29 -15.36 -0.39
C LEU A 221 17.52 -15.09 -1.27
N ASN A 222 17.38 -15.29 -2.58
CA ASN A 222 18.41 -14.90 -3.55
C ASN A 222 18.32 -13.40 -3.89
N ASP A 223 19.28 -12.88 -4.66
CA ASP A 223 19.35 -11.45 -4.95
C ASP A 223 18.12 -10.94 -5.72
N ASN A 224 17.59 -11.69 -6.70
CA ASN A 224 16.38 -11.30 -7.41
C ASN A 224 15.18 -11.17 -6.45
N GLU A 225 15.02 -12.13 -5.53
CA GLU A 225 13.97 -12.13 -4.53
C GLU A 225 14.14 -10.95 -3.55
N LEU A 226 15.37 -10.69 -3.08
CA LEU A 226 15.67 -9.57 -2.18
C LEU A 226 15.37 -8.21 -2.83
N HIS A 227 15.82 -8.00 -4.07
CA HIS A 227 15.55 -6.77 -4.80
C HIS A 227 14.05 -6.56 -5.04
N ALA A 228 13.31 -7.62 -5.41
CA ALA A 228 11.86 -7.55 -5.58
C ALA A 228 11.16 -7.16 -4.26
N GLU A 229 11.54 -7.78 -3.14
CA GLU A 229 10.98 -7.46 -1.81
C GLU A 229 11.26 -6.01 -1.40
N MET A 230 12.47 -5.49 -1.66
CA MET A 230 12.80 -4.10 -1.31
C MET A 230 11.92 -3.11 -2.08
N MET A 231 11.77 -3.29 -3.40
CA MET A 231 10.99 -2.36 -4.21
C MET A 231 9.50 -2.44 -3.92
N ALA A 232 8.93 -3.63 -3.92
CA ALA A 232 7.48 -3.84 -3.86
C ALA A 232 6.93 -3.85 -2.43
N ASP A 233 7.12 -4.95 -1.71
CA ASP A 233 6.39 -5.20 -0.48
C ASP A 233 6.94 -4.40 0.70
N THR A 234 8.26 -4.10 0.71
CA THR A 234 8.89 -3.38 1.81
C THR A 234 8.68 -1.87 1.70
N PHE A 235 9.24 -1.21 0.68
CA PHE A 235 9.19 0.24 0.61
C PHE A 235 7.88 0.77 0.02
N VAL A 236 7.39 0.25 -1.11
CA VAL A 236 6.10 0.70 -1.66
C VAL A 236 4.95 0.24 -0.76
N GLY A 237 4.94 -1.02 -0.34
CA GLY A 237 3.93 -1.54 0.58
C GLY A 237 3.96 -0.85 1.95
N GLY A 238 5.13 -0.54 2.48
CA GLY A 238 5.33 0.03 3.82
C GLY A 238 5.25 1.56 3.89
N SER A 239 5.48 2.30 2.80
CA SER A 239 5.43 3.76 2.84
C SER A 239 4.28 4.37 2.03
N GLU A 240 4.11 3.99 0.74
CA GLU A 240 3.15 4.65 -0.13
C GLU A 240 1.69 4.54 0.35
N THR A 241 1.31 3.37 0.82
CA THR A 241 -0.06 3.12 1.27
C THR A 241 -0.40 3.93 2.52
N THR A 242 0.54 4.05 3.46
CA THR A 242 0.38 4.84 4.69
C THR A 242 0.42 6.33 4.38
N THR A 243 1.32 6.79 3.50
CA THR A 243 1.33 8.16 2.96
C THR A 243 -0.05 8.58 2.43
N ASN A 244 -0.65 7.71 1.61
CA ASN A 244 -1.95 7.97 1.02
C ASN A 244 -3.07 8.03 2.06
N ALA A 245 -3.03 7.16 3.07
CA ALA A 245 -4.01 7.16 4.16
C ALA A 245 -3.88 8.42 5.04
N ILE A 246 -2.67 8.86 5.37
CA ILE A 246 -2.42 10.09 6.16
C ILE A 246 -2.95 11.30 5.39
N SER A 247 -2.61 11.42 4.11
CA SER A 247 -3.04 12.53 3.25
C SER A 247 -4.57 12.58 3.13
N ALA A 248 -5.18 11.42 2.88
CA ALA A 248 -6.62 11.31 2.77
C ALA A 248 -7.35 11.61 4.09
N GLY A 249 -6.76 11.24 5.23
CA GLY A 249 -7.34 11.51 6.55
C GLY A 249 -7.45 13.00 6.86
N ILE A 250 -6.43 13.80 6.55
CA ILE A 250 -6.48 15.26 6.72
C ILE A 250 -7.51 15.87 5.78
N ARG A 251 -7.53 15.45 4.51
CA ARG A 251 -8.54 15.87 3.58
C ARG A 251 -9.96 15.60 4.10
N LEU A 252 -10.21 14.39 4.61
CA LEU A 252 -11.51 14.01 5.19
C LEU A 252 -11.89 14.88 6.38
N LEU A 253 -10.96 15.24 7.27
CA LEU A 253 -11.23 16.12 8.40
C LEU A 253 -11.61 17.53 7.96
N ILE A 254 -10.94 18.09 6.96
CA ILE A 254 -11.26 19.42 6.42
C ILE A 254 -12.62 19.39 5.70
N GLU A 255 -12.90 18.35 4.93
CA GLU A 255 -14.19 18.17 4.24
C GLU A 255 -15.36 17.88 5.21
N ASN A 256 -15.07 17.44 6.46
CA ASN A 256 -16.07 17.08 7.46
C ASN A 256 -15.81 17.79 8.80
N PRO A 257 -16.10 19.11 8.94
CA PRO A 257 -15.78 19.90 10.13
C PRO A 257 -16.39 19.33 11.42
N ASP A 258 -17.58 18.74 11.36
CA ASP A 258 -18.22 18.11 12.52
C ASP A 258 -17.39 16.92 13.05
N ALA A 259 -16.78 16.14 12.15
CA ALA A 259 -15.90 15.04 12.53
C ALA A 259 -14.60 15.58 13.17
N TRP A 260 -14.05 16.71 12.68
CA TRP A 260 -12.93 17.39 13.32
C TRP A 260 -13.25 17.84 14.73
N VAL A 261 -14.36 18.55 14.93
CA VAL A 261 -14.83 18.99 16.25
C VAL A 261 -15.03 17.82 17.21
N GLN A 262 -15.67 16.74 16.73
CA GLN A 262 -15.87 15.53 17.52
C GLN A 262 -14.54 14.87 17.89
N LEU A 263 -13.61 14.73 16.97
CA LEU A 263 -12.28 14.15 17.18
C LEU A 263 -11.49 14.96 18.23
N LYS A 264 -11.45 16.29 18.08
CA LYS A 264 -10.80 17.22 19.02
C LYS A 264 -11.40 17.16 20.42
N SER A 265 -12.71 16.93 20.55
CA SER A 265 -13.38 16.89 21.86
C SER A 265 -12.90 15.74 22.76
N ASN A 266 -12.48 14.61 22.18
CA ASN A 266 -11.93 13.47 22.90
C ASN A 266 -11.11 12.57 21.97
N PRO A 267 -9.83 12.94 21.67
CA PRO A 267 -8.98 12.17 20.76
C PRO A 267 -8.82 10.71 21.17
N ASP A 268 -8.64 10.43 22.45
CA ASP A 268 -8.43 9.07 22.97
C ASP A 268 -9.62 8.14 22.67
N LYS A 269 -10.82 8.69 22.69
CA LYS A 269 -12.04 7.94 22.35
C LYS A 269 -12.19 7.72 20.86
N TYR A 270 -11.90 8.73 20.04
CA TYR A 270 -12.33 8.74 18.64
C TYR A 270 -11.23 8.40 17.64
N LEU A 271 -9.94 8.62 17.97
CA LEU A 271 -8.83 8.39 17.04
C LEU A 271 -8.80 6.97 16.49
N LYS A 272 -9.01 5.96 17.32
CA LYS A 272 -9.02 4.57 16.87
C LYS A 272 -10.07 4.31 15.79
N VAL A 273 -11.27 4.85 15.96
CA VAL A 273 -12.35 4.69 14.99
C VAL A 273 -12.08 5.55 13.75
N PHE A 274 -11.52 6.75 13.94
CA PHE A 274 -11.14 7.63 12.84
C PHE A 274 -10.14 6.98 11.89
N VAL A 275 -9.09 6.36 12.43
CA VAL A 275 -8.09 5.61 11.63
C VAL A 275 -8.78 4.53 10.77
N GLU A 276 -9.68 3.74 11.35
CA GLU A 276 -10.40 2.70 10.59
C GLU A 276 -11.36 3.32 9.56
N GLU A 277 -12.01 4.45 9.84
CA GLU A 277 -12.88 5.13 8.88
C GLU A 277 -12.10 5.74 7.71
N VAL A 278 -10.90 6.31 7.96
CA VAL A 278 -10.00 6.76 6.89
C VAL A 278 -9.66 5.58 5.97
N LEU A 279 -9.21 4.47 6.54
CA LEU A 279 -8.85 3.27 5.79
C LEU A 279 -10.04 2.70 5.00
N ARG A 280 -11.22 2.70 5.59
CA ARG A 280 -12.45 2.23 4.95
C ARG A 280 -12.88 3.14 3.81
N LEU A 281 -12.98 4.45 4.06
CA LEU A 281 -13.50 5.42 3.09
C LEU A 281 -12.55 5.65 1.92
N GLU A 282 -11.27 5.78 2.17
CA GLU A 282 -10.30 6.13 1.14
C GLU A 282 -9.58 4.92 0.54
N SER A 283 -9.47 3.81 1.30
CA SER A 283 -8.87 2.57 0.82
C SER A 283 -7.62 2.83 -0.01
N PRO A 284 -6.46 3.15 0.58
CA PRO A 284 -5.24 3.52 -0.17
C PRO A 284 -4.92 2.53 -1.29
N VAL A 285 -5.09 1.24 -1.01
CA VAL A 285 -5.16 0.19 -2.03
C VAL A 285 -6.61 0.03 -2.44
N GLN A 286 -6.94 0.49 -3.65
CA GLN A 286 -8.29 0.41 -4.21
C GLN A 286 -8.66 -1.02 -4.61
N SER A 287 -7.66 -1.77 -5.08
CA SER A 287 -7.81 -3.16 -5.49
C SER A 287 -6.48 -3.87 -5.62
N LEU A 288 -6.51 -5.19 -5.56
CA LEU A 288 -5.44 -6.05 -6.02
C LEU A 288 -5.98 -7.11 -6.97
N MET A 289 -5.06 -7.79 -7.66
CA MET A 289 -5.40 -8.79 -8.64
C MET A 289 -5.34 -10.21 -8.06
N ARG A 290 -6.12 -11.10 -8.63
CA ARG A 290 -6.04 -12.55 -8.49
C ARG A 290 -6.11 -13.19 -9.87
N THR A 291 -5.71 -14.44 -9.94
CA THR A 291 -5.83 -15.25 -11.15
C THR A 291 -6.57 -16.53 -10.82
N THR A 292 -7.51 -16.93 -11.66
CA THR A 292 -8.18 -18.23 -11.48
C THR A 292 -7.22 -19.38 -11.74
N SER A 293 -7.11 -20.30 -10.80
CA SER A 293 -6.23 -21.50 -10.90
C SER A 293 -6.84 -22.62 -11.73
N ARG A 294 -8.13 -22.53 -12.02
CA ARG A 294 -8.94 -23.47 -12.82
C ARG A 294 -10.18 -22.73 -13.33
N ASP A 295 -11.01 -23.41 -14.10
CA ASP A 295 -12.35 -22.90 -14.44
C ASP A 295 -13.19 -22.77 -13.16
N VAL A 296 -13.74 -21.57 -12.92
CA VAL A 296 -14.54 -21.23 -11.75
C VAL A 296 -15.91 -20.73 -12.18
N ASP A 297 -16.97 -21.22 -11.54
CA ASP A 297 -18.28 -20.56 -11.56
C ASP A 297 -18.45 -19.74 -10.28
N PHE A 298 -18.30 -18.42 -10.40
CA PHE A 298 -18.39 -17.51 -9.26
C PHE A 298 -19.68 -16.71 -9.33
N HIS A 299 -20.66 -17.11 -8.51
CA HIS A 299 -22.00 -16.54 -8.48
C HIS A 299 -22.70 -16.53 -9.85
N GLY A 300 -22.59 -17.61 -10.61
CA GLY A 300 -23.21 -17.77 -11.95
C GLY A 300 -22.39 -17.14 -13.10
N ILE A 301 -21.24 -16.55 -12.80
CA ILE A 301 -20.31 -16.03 -13.82
C ILE A 301 -19.17 -17.01 -14.00
N LYS A 302 -19.02 -17.52 -15.21
CA LYS A 302 -17.96 -18.46 -15.58
C LYS A 302 -16.67 -17.70 -15.84
N MET A 303 -15.64 -18.03 -15.09
CA MET A 303 -14.28 -17.51 -15.23
C MET A 303 -13.37 -18.67 -15.65
N PRO A 304 -12.88 -18.72 -16.91
CA PRO A 304 -11.92 -19.71 -17.33
C PRO A 304 -10.62 -19.67 -16.52
N GLU A 305 -9.88 -20.78 -16.49
CA GLU A 305 -8.53 -20.82 -15.93
C GLU A 305 -7.63 -19.72 -16.49
N GLY A 306 -6.87 -19.07 -15.63
CA GLY A 306 -5.97 -17.97 -15.99
C GLY A 306 -6.68 -16.62 -16.18
N SER A 307 -7.97 -16.52 -15.82
CA SER A 307 -8.68 -15.22 -15.82
C SER A 307 -8.12 -14.28 -14.77
N VAL A 308 -7.91 -13.03 -15.15
CA VAL A 308 -7.53 -11.98 -14.21
C VAL A 308 -8.77 -11.45 -13.50
N VAL A 309 -8.72 -11.44 -12.17
CA VAL A 309 -9.82 -10.97 -11.31
C VAL A 309 -9.35 -9.78 -10.48
N ASN A 310 -9.89 -8.61 -10.73
CA ASN A 310 -9.66 -7.40 -9.96
C ASN A 310 -10.60 -7.35 -8.75
N VAL A 311 -10.02 -7.44 -7.55
CA VAL A 311 -10.75 -7.45 -6.28
C VAL A 311 -10.83 -6.03 -5.75
N ARG A 312 -12.01 -5.36 -5.87
CA ARG A 312 -12.20 -3.94 -5.56
C ARG A 312 -12.49 -3.69 -4.08
N TYR A 313 -11.44 -3.54 -3.25
CA TYR A 313 -11.56 -3.23 -1.82
C TYR A 313 -12.30 -1.94 -1.57
N ALA A 314 -12.01 -0.88 -2.34
CA ALA A 314 -12.67 0.40 -2.20
C ALA A 314 -14.19 0.34 -2.48
N ALA A 315 -14.62 -0.53 -3.38
CA ALA A 315 -16.04 -0.76 -3.62
C ALA A 315 -16.67 -1.53 -2.45
N ALA A 316 -16.04 -2.60 -1.99
CA ALA A 316 -16.49 -3.40 -0.85
C ALA A 316 -16.60 -2.58 0.44
N ASN A 317 -15.64 -1.67 0.69
CA ASN A 317 -15.61 -0.82 1.88
C ASN A 317 -16.70 0.26 1.92
N ARG A 318 -17.43 0.43 0.83
CA ARG A 318 -18.59 1.33 0.69
C ARG A 318 -19.88 0.56 0.35
N ASP A 319 -19.93 -0.73 0.66
CA ASP A 319 -21.11 -1.55 0.47
C ASP A 319 -22.11 -1.30 1.62
N GLU A 320 -23.30 -0.83 1.28
CA GLU A 320 -24.40 -0.59 2.23
C GLU A 320 -24.91 -1.85 2.94
N ARG A 321 -24.62 -3.03 2.38
CA ARG A 321 -24.94 -4.32 2.99
C ARG A 321 -24.01 -4.65 4.17
N ALA A 322 -22.80 -4.06 4.17
CA ALA A 322 -21.79 -4.25 5.21
C ALA A 322 -21.67 -3.05 6.15
N PHE A 323 -21.89 -1.83 5.65
CA PHE A 323 -21.69 -0.59 6.38
C PHE A 323 -22.90 0.34 6.25
N GLU A 324 -23.53 0.64 7.36
CA GLU A 324 -24.60 1.64 7.40
C GLU A 324 -24.05 3.04 7.02
N ASN A 325 -24.77 3.77 6.15
CA ASN A 325 -24.33 5.06 5.60
C ASN A 325 -22.85 5.03 5.13
N PRO A 326 -22.51 4.16 4.14
CA PRO A 326 -21.14 3.79 3.85
C PRO A 326 -20.28 4.93 3.31
N ASP A 327 -20.89 5.97 2.75
CA ASP A 327 -20.18 7.14 2.21
C ASP A 327 -19.94 8.25 3.23
N LYS A 328 -20.45 8.10 4.46
CA LYS A 328 -20.27 9.08 5.54
C LYS A 328 -19.24 8.59 6.55
N ILE A 329 -18.40 9.52 7.02
CA ILE A 329 -17.55 9.31 8.18
C ILE A 329 -18.40 9.16 9.44
N ASN A 330 -18.10 8.18 10.28
CA ASN A 330 -18.83 7.94 11.53
C ASN A 330 -17.85 7.48 12.61
N LEU A 331 -17.50 8.40 13.52
CA LEU A 331 -16.55 8.15 14.62
C LEU A 331 -17.11 7.24 15.73
N GLU A 332 -18.37 6.84 15.63
CA GLU A 332 -19.01 5.90 16.53
C GLU A 332 -19.37 4.57 15.84
N ARG A 333 -18.82 4.35 14.65
CA ARG A 333 -19.09 3.12 13.86
C ARG A 333 -18.68 1.88 14.63
N LYS A 334 -19.66 1.03 14.90
CA LYS A 334 -19.41 -0.31 15.44
C LYS A 334 -18.70 -1.16 14.39
N LYS A 335 -17.64 -1.90 14.80
CA LYS A 335 -16.85 -2.76 13.92
C LYS A 335 -16.18 -1.99 12.75
N ALA A 336 -15.72 -0.76 12.99
CA ALA A 336 -15.05 0.04 11.97
C ALA A 336 -13.91 -0.72 11.27
N GLY A 337 -13.15 -1.52 12.00
CA GLY A 337 -12.04 -2.34 11.46
C GLY A 337 -12.44 -3.58 10.64
N SER A 338 -13.75 -3.78 10.31
CA SER A 338 -14.15 -4.91 9.46
C SER A 338 -13.98 -4.63 7.96
N HIS A 339 -13.43 -3.47 7.59
CA HIS A 339 -13.16 -3.11 6.20
C HIS A 339 -12.09 -4.01 5.54
N MET A 340 -12.04 -4.01 4.20
CA MET A 340 -11.11 -4.79 3.40
C MET A 340 -9.85 -4.02 2.98
N ALA A 341 -9.55 -2.85 3.57
CA ALA A 341 -8.38 -2.05 3.18
C ALA A 341 -7.04 -2.77 3.39
N PHE A 342 -6.99 -3.74 4.30
CA PHE A 342 -5.85 -4.62 4.53
C PHE A 342 -6.01 -6.02 3.93
N GLY A 343 -6.97 -6.22 3.04
CA GLY A 343 -7.32 -7.53 2.52
C GLY A 343 -7.97 -8.44 3.57
N SER A 344 -7.96 -9.74 3.32
CA SER A 344 -8.48 -10.79 4.21
C SER A 344 -7.80 -12.13 3.94
N GLY A 345 -7.91 -13.08 4.89
CA GLY A 345 -7.37 -14.43 4.74
C GLY A 345 -5.84 -14.50 4.80
N THR A 346 -5.27 -15.41 4.04
CA THR A 346 -3.84 -15.74 4.03
C THR A 346 -2.95 -14.52 3.75
N HIS A 347 -3.40 -13.65 2.83
CA HIS A 347 -2.69 -12.44 2.44
C HIS A 347 -3.13 -11.18 3.21
N HIS A 348 -3.76 -11.31 4.39
CA HIS A 348 -4.03 -10.15 5.23
C HIS A 348 -2.73 -9.38 5.49
N CYS A 349 -2.79 -8.06 5.32
CA CYS A 349 -1.63 -7.16 5.37
C CYS A 349 -0.80 -7.37 6.64
N LEU A 350 0.48 -7.65 6.44
CA LEU A 350 1.45 -7.86 7.52
C LEU A 350 1.74 -6.56 8.27
N GLY A 351 1.83 -5.44 7.54
CA GLY A 351 2.10 -4.10 8.07
C GLY A 351 0.90 -3.43 8.75
N ALA A 352 -0.29 -4.06 8.75
CA ALA A 352 -1.50 -3.44 9.30
C ALA A 352 -1.38 -2.93 10.75
N PRO A 353 -0.70 -3.62 11.68
CA PRO A 353 -0.48 -3.09 13.02
C PRO A 353 0.38 -1.82 13.04
N LEU A 354 1.45 -1.76 12.25
CA LEU A 354 2.34 -0.59 12.16
C LEU A 354 1.63 0.59 11.50
N ALA A 355 0.99 0.38 10.34
CA ALA A 355 0.24 1.42 9.64
C ALA A 355 -0.82 2.08 10.52
N ARG A 356 -1.53 1.30 11.36
CA ARG A 356 -2.49 1.84 12.33
C ARG A 356 -1.83 2.72 13.38
N ARG A 357 -0.61 2.39 13.83
CA ARG A 357 0.14 3.22 14.80
C ARG A 357 0.64 4.51 14.15
N GLU A 358 1.14 4.43 12.92
CA GLU A 358 1.56 5.62 12.16
C GLU A 358 0.40 6.57 11.92
N LEU A 359 -0.76 6.06 11.48
CA LEU A 359 -1.97 6.87 11.32
C LEU A 359 -2.45 7.46 12.65
N TRP A 360 -2.45 6.67 13.71
CA TRP A 360 -2.89 7.13 15.02
C TRP A 360 -2.02 8.28 15.53
N TRP A 361 -0.69 8.15 15.48
CA TRP A 361 0.23 9.19 15.92
C TRP A 361 0.22 10.41 15.00
N SER A 362 0.03 10.22 13.68
CA SER A 362 -0.16 11.34 12.74
C SER A 362 -1.35 12.21 13.14
N PHE A 363 -2.52 11.58 13.35
CA PHE A 363 -3.73 12.33 13.68
C PHE A 363 -3.73 12.80 15.14
N LYS A 364 -3.06 12.11 16.06
CA LYS A 364 -2.86 12.56 17.43
C LYS A 364 -2.04 13.85 17.48
N ALA A 365 -0.91 13.88 16.78
CA ALA A 365 -0.08 15.06 16.69
C ALA A 365 -0.83 16.26 16.08
N VAL A 366 -1.63 16.03 15.04
CA VAL A 366 -2.51 17.06 14.45
C VAL A 366 -3.55 17.54 15.46
N THR A 367 -4.22 16.64 16.19
CA THR A 367 -5.22 17.05 17.19
C THR A 367 -4.62 17.79 18.36
N ASP A 368 -3.35 17.57 18.68
CA ASP A 368 -2.65 18.24 19.79
C ASP A 368 -2.10 19.62 19.40
N LYS A 369 -1.72 19.79 18.13
CA LYS A 369 -1.01 20.99 17.68
C LYS A 369 -1.88 21.99 16.93
N PHE A 370 -2.90 21.52 16.21
CA PHE A 370 -3.72 22.39 15.38
C PHE A 370 -5.05 22.72 16.07
N LYS A 371 -5.33 23.99 16.19
CA LYS A 371 -6.62 24.51 16.61
C LYS A 371 -7.66 24.40 15.50
N SER A 372 -7.28 24.80 14.28
CA SER A 372 -8.11 24.71 13.09
C SER A 372 -7.25 24.41 11.87
N MET A 373 -7.87 23.90 10.79
CA MET A 373 -7.22 23.70 9.49
C MET A 373 -8.22 23.88 8.34
N SER A 374 -7.71 24.33 7.22
CA SER A 374 -8.48 24.56 5.99
C SER A 374 -7.61 24.25 4.78
N PHE A 375 -8.24 24.08 3.61
CA PHE A 375 -7.48 24.04 2.37
C PHE A 375 -6.91 25.43 2.04
N SER A 376 -5.64 25.50 1.64
CA SER A 376 -5.05 26.74 1.14
C SER A 376 -5.76 27.17 -0.14
N GLU A 377 -6.24 28.43 -0.17
CA GLU A 377 -7.05 28.94 -1.27
C GLU A 377 -6.27 28.93 -2.58
N GLY A 378 -6.88 28.36 -3.62
CA GLY A 378 -6.34 28.35 -4.99
C GLY A 378 -5.11 27.44 -5.20
N LYS A 379 -4.64 26.70 -4.19
CA LYS A 379 -3.46 25.85 -4.31
C LYS A 379 -3.76 24.39 -4.59
N ASN A 380 -4.98 23.91 -4.31
CA ASN A 380 -5.33 22.49 -4.44
C ASN A 380 -6.15 22.21 -5.70
N ASP A 381 -5.74 21.27 -6.53
CA ASP A 381 -6.56 20.73 -7.62
C ASP A 381 -7.10 19.32 -7.30
N PHE A 382 -6.69 18.76 -6.14
CA PHE A 382 -7.07 17.43 -5.64
C PHE A 382 -6.85 16.28 -6.62
N LYS A 383 -5.92 16.45 -7.56
CA LYS A 383 -5.57 15.40 -8.50
C LYS A 383 -4.82 14.28 -7.82
N HIS A 384 -5.08 13.08 -8.30
CA HIS A 384 -4.36 11.87 -7.88
C HIS A 384 -3.35 11.48 -8.96
N HIS A 385 -2.33 10.76 -8.55
CA HIS A 385 -1.46 10.09 -9.51
C HIS A 385 -2.28 9.10 -10.34
N PRO A 386 -2.08 9.05 -11.67
CA PRO A 386 -2.68 8.01 -12.50
C PRO A 386 -2.22 6.64 -12.02
N HIS A 387 -3.14 5.84 -11.48
CA HIS A 387 -2.82 4.52 -10.95
C HIS A 387 -4.07 3.64 -10.89
N TYR A 388 -4.01 2.42 -11.45
CA TYR A 388 -5.17 1.54 -11.52
C TYR A 388 -5.50 0.88 -10.17
N LEU A 389 -4.48 0.64 -9.34
CA LEU A 389 -4.59 -0.13 -8.09
C LEU A 389 -4.65 0.72 -6.82
N LEU A 390 -4.00 1.88 -6.81
CA LEU A 390 -3.87 2.73 -5.62
C LEU A 390 -4.50 4.10 -5.83
N ARG A 391 -4.75 4.82 -4.73
CA ARG A 391 -5.28 6.17 -4.73
C ARG A 391 -4.34 7.08 -3.94
N ALA A 392 -3.59 7.92 -4.64
CA ALA A 392 -2.54 8.77 -4.09
C ALA A 392 -2.74 10.23 -4.52
N LEU A 393 -2.94 11.12 -3.55
CA LEU A 393 -2.95 12.56 -3.80
C LEU A 393 -1.55 13.02 -4.22
N LYS A 394 -1.47 13.92 -5.22
CA LYS A 394 -0.19 14.50 -5.64
C LYS A 394 0.33 15.52 -4.64
N GLU A 395 -0.56 16.33 -4.09
CA GLU A 395 -0.28 17.40 -3.16
C GLU A 395 -1.52 17.67 -2.30
N LEU A 396 -1.32 18.28 -1.14
CA LEU A 396 -2.40 18.74 -0.26
C LEU A 396 -1.91 19.96 0.52
N HIS A 397 -2.19 21.14 -0.01
CA HIS A 397 -1.84 22.40 0.65
C HIS A 397 -2.89 22.77 1.68
N ILE A 398 -2.48 22.96 2.92
CA ILE A 398 -3.34 23.33 4.03
C ILE A 398 -2.81 24.56 4.75
N ASP A 399 -3.74 25.38 5.25
CA ASP A 399 -3.49 26.44 6.22
C ASP A 399 -4.02 25.99 7.58
N PHE A 400 -3.35 26.35 8.65
CA PHE A 400 -3.73 25.95 10.01
C PHE A 400 -3.42 27.03 11.06
N GLU A 401 -4.23 27.05 12.12
CA GLU A 401 -3.94 27.79 13.34
C GLU A 401 -3.40 26.83 14.39
N VAL A 402 -2.43 27.27 15.17
CA VAL A 402 -1.82 26.51 16.27
C VAL A 402 -2.64 26.69 17.55
N GLU A 403 -2.61 25.69 18.45
CA GLU A 403 -3.23 25.76 19.78
C GLU A 403 -2.68 26.90 20.64
#